data_55cf0f1855cf5db20570bd24e954be50
#
_entry.id   55cf0f1855cf5db20570bd24e954be50
#
_cell.length_a   1.000
_cell.length_b   1.000
_cell.length_c   1.000
_cell.angle_alpha   90.00
_cell.angle_beta   90.00
_cell.angle_gamma   90.00
#
_symmetry.space_group_name_H-M   'P 1'
#
loop_
_entity.id
_entity.type
_entity.pdbx_description
1 polymer ?
#
loop_
_entity_poly.entity_id
_entity_poly.type
_entity_poly.pdbx_seq_one_letter_code
_entity_poly.pdbx_strand_id
1 'polypeptide(L)'
;AFPIRQPLLLGMMRLLECAELATPQALLGFIERSVERGLNGFDHADIYGLGECEARFGAALRLRPQLRAQLQLISKADIVPAAQDVSRWRIKHYDTTTSYLTRAVDASLQRLGVERLDGFLLHRPDPLLQVEEVTRALQALVESGKVGWVGLSNAEPLHWQVLGRELELRCNQIELSLAAQQAAWDGRLQALQADGLQVLAWSPLAGGRFAPALQLALEEVAAALQATPLQVALAWLRRLPGRPVPILGSLREARIEEALAGAELQLDAPTWFYLSEAARGERAP
;
A
#
# COMPACT_ATOMS: atom_id res chain seq x y z
N ALA A 1 -13.49 -3.61 12.74
CA ALA A 1 -13.70 -3.10 11.35
C ALA A 1 -12.35 -2.81 10.70
N PHE A 2 -12.23 -3.02 9.39
CA PHE A 2 -11.02 -2.72 8.63
C PHE A 2 -10.68 -1.22 8.66
N PRO A 3 -9.39 -0.85 8.73
CA PRO A 3 -8.99 0.54 8.86
C PRO A 3 -9.21 1.34 7.56
N ILE A 4 -9.14 0.69 6.39
CA ILE A 4 -9.33 1.32 5.08
C ILE A 4 -10.69 0.93 4.52
N ARG A 5 -11.55 1.93 4.27
CA ARG A 5 -12.92 1.72 3.76
C ARG A 5 -13.10 2.10 2.31
N GLN A 6 -12.21 2.92 1.79
CA GLN A 6 -12.22 3.36 0.39
C GLN A 6 -11.80 2.23 -0.56
N PRO A 7 -12.23 2.27 -1.83
CA PRO A 7 -12.02 1.18 -2.78
C PRO A 7 -10.55 0.99 -3.17
N LEU A 8 -9.73 2.04 -3.08
CA LEU A 8 -8.29 2.02 -3.37
C LEU A 8 -7.55 3.10 -2.57
N LEU A 9 -6.22 2.95 -2.45
CA LEU A 9 -5.29 3.92 -1.89
C LEU A 9 -4.45 4.57 -2.99
N LEU A 10 -3.99 5.80 -2.75
CA LEU A 10 -3.06 6.49 -3.63
C LEU A 10 -1.62 6.35 -3.10
N GLY A 11 -0.77 5.66 -3.87
CA GLY A 11 0.63 5.42 -3.50
C GLY A 11 1.53 6.58 -3.90
N MET A 12 2.25 7.14 -2.94
CA MET A 12 3.08 8.34 -3.12
C MET A 12 4.53 8.04 -3.55
N MET A 13 4.89 6.78 -3.79
CA MET A 13 6.25 6.40 -4.18
C MET A 13 6.76 7.14 -5.43
N ARG A 14 5.87 7.39 -6.40
CA ARG A 14 6.20 8.05 -7.67
C ARG A 14 5.89 9.53 -7.70
N LEU A 15 5.65 10.16 -6.55
CA LEU A 15 5.29 11.58 -6.47
C LEU A 15 6.35 12.48 -7.12
N LEU A 16 7.63 12.14 -6.98
CA LEU A 16 8.73 12.92 -7.54
C LEU A 16 8.87 12.78 -9.07
N GLU A 17 8.28 11.74 -9.65
CA GLU A 17 8.26 11.49 -11.10
C GLU A 17 7.13 12.27 -11.79
N CYS A 18 6.18 12.83 -11.03
CA CYS A 18 5.01 13.53 -11.55
C CYS A 18 5.30 15.04 -11.62
N ALA A 19 5.70 15.52 -12.80
CA ALA A 19 6.05 16.92 -13.00
C ALA A 19 4.88 17.87 -12.76
N GLU A 20 3.65 17.42 -13.07
CA GLU A 20 2.42 18.17 -12.87
C GLU A 20 2.12 18.45 -11.38
N LEU A 21 2.68 17.65 -10.47
CA LEU A 21 2.52 17.78 -9.02
C LEU A 21 3.79 18.30 -8.32
N ALA A 22 4.68 18.95 -9.07
CA ALA A 22 5.96 19.44 -8.54
C ALA A 22 5.80 20.60 -7.54
N THR A 23 4.77 21.44 -7.68
CA THR A 23 4.53 22.56 -6.77
C THR A 23 3.58 22.19 -5.64
N PRO A 24 3.72 22.79 -4.44
CA PRO A 24 2.79 22.58 -3.33
C PRO A 24 1.34 22.89 -3.71
N GLN A 25 1.09 23.92 -4.50
CA GLN A 25 -0.25 24.31 -4.93
C GLN A 25 -0.89 23.27 -5.86
N ALA A 26 -0.13 22.76 -6.84
CA ALA A 26 -0.61 21.73 -7.76
C ALA A 26 -0.93 20.43 -7.01
N LEU A 27 -0.04 20.03 -6.08
CA LEU A 27 -0.25 18.84 -5.25
C LEU A 27 -1.43 19.02 -4.30
N LEU A 28 -1.61 20.19 -3.69
CA LEU A 28 -2.78 20.49 -2.87
C LEU A 28 -4.07 20.29 -3.68
N GLY A 29 -4.15 20.90 -4.86
CA GLY A 29 -5.32 20.72 -5.75
C GLY A 29 -5.59 19.27 -6.12
N PHE A 30 -4.55 18.45 -6.33
CA PHE A 30 -4.67 17.01 -6.55
C PHE A 30 -5.25 16.30 -5.32
N ILE A 31 -4.76 16.61 -4.11
CA ILE A 31 -5.27 16.01 -2.85
C ILE A 31 -6.75 16.37 -2.67
N GLU A 32 -7.12 17.63 -2.87
CA GLU A 32 -8.51 18.10 -2.75
C GLU A 32 -9.45 17.35 -3.71
N ARG A 33 -9.10 17.28 -4.99
CA ARG A 33 -9.90 16.52 -5.98
C ARG A 33 -9.94 15.02 -5.70
N SER A 34 -8.89 14.45 -5.09
CA SER A 34 -8.92 13.06 -4.66
C SER A 34 -9.92 12.85 -3.53
N VAL A 35 -9.95 13.74 -2.54
CA VAL A 35 -10.93 13.71 -1.44
C VAL A 35 -12.36 13.86 -1.96
N GLU A 36 -12.60 14.77 -2.91
CA GLU A 36 -13.91 14.97 -3.56
C GLU A 36 -14.42 13.70 -4.26
N ARG A 37 -13.49 12.87 -4.78
CA ARG A 37 -13.78 11.54 -5.36
C ARG A 37 -13.92 10.42 -4.32
N GLY A 38 -13.86 10.73 -3.03
CA GLY A 38 -13.89 9.73 -1.95
C GLY A 38 -12.57 8.99 -1.71
N LEU A 39 -11.47 9.47 -2.29
CA LEU A 39 -10.12 8.92 -2.10
C LEU A 39 -9.32 9.82 -1.16
N ASN A 40 -9.36 9.49 0.11
CA ASN A 40 -8.69 10.25 1.15
C ASN A 40 -7.49 9.53 1.77
N GLY A 41 -7.14 8.33 1.29
CA GLY A 41 -6.02 7.52 1.79
C GLY A 41 -4.78 7.61 0.92
N PHE A 42 -3.68 7.98 1.54
CA PHE A 42 -2.38 8.18 0.90
C PHE A 42 -1.34 7.29 1.56
N ASP A 43 -0.70 6.44 0.74
CA ASP A 43 0.30 5.46 1.16
C ASP A 43 1.71 5.98 0.90
N HIS A 44 2.40 6.30 1.98
CA HIS A 44 3.78 6.77 2.01
C HIS A 44 4.75 5.69 2.52
N ALA A 45 6.03 6.00 2.48
CA ALA A 45 7.10 5.38 3.24
C ALA A 45 8.25 6.38 3.42
N ASP A 46 8.99 6.24 4.52
CA ASP A 46 10.12 7.09 4.85
C ASP A 46 11.24 7.07 3.78
N ILE A 47 11.39 5.93 3.09
CA ILE A 47 12.39 5.74 2.03
C ILE A 47 11.99 6.30 0.66
N TYR A 48 10.72 6.69 0.44
CA TYR A 48 10.29 7.19 -0.87
C TYR A 48 10.96 8.53 -1.18
N GLY A 49 11.85 8.52 -2.19
CA GLY A 49 12.70 9.67 -2.48
C GLY A 49 13.57 10.09 -1.28
N LEU A 50 13.96 9.15 -0.40
CA LEU A 50 14.71 9.41 0.83
C LEU A 50 14.00 10.43 1.76
N GLY A 51 12.67 10.37 1.83
CA GLY A 51 11.82 11.26 2.61
C GLY A 51 11.25 12.45 1.85
N GLU A 52 11.73 12.71 0.64
CA GLU A 52 11.29 13.88 -0.16
C GLU A 52 9.82 13.76 -0.58
N CYS A 53 9.30 12.54 -0.81
CA CYS A 53 7.87 12.36 -1.10
C CYS A 53 6.99 12.83 0.05
N GLU A 54 7.33 12.49 1.30
CA GLU A 54 6.62 12.97 2.49
C GLU A 54 6.78 14.48 2.67
N ALA A 55 8.00 15.00 2.48
CA ALA A 55 8.27 16.44 2.60
C ALA A 55 7.47 17.27 1.59
N ARG A 56 7.39 16.83 0.33
CA ARG A 56 6.60 17.47 -0.73
C ARG A 56 5.10 17.42 -0.42
N PHE A 57 4.61 16.28 0.04
CA PHE A 57 3.21 16.15 0.47
C PHE A 57 2.90 17.09 1.65
N GLY A 58 3.75 17.12 2.66
CA GLY A 58 3.64 18.02 3.80
C GLY A 58 3.68 19.50 3.41
N ALA A 59 4.49 19.87 2.41
CA ALA A 59 4.50 21.24 1.89
C ALA A 59 3.15 21.64 1.30
N ALA A 60 2.45 20.74 0.63
CA ALA A 60 1.09 20.96 0.14
C ALA A 60 0.08 21.09 1.29
N LEU A 61 0.15 20.21 2.29
CA LEU A 61 -0.76 20.27 3.45
C LEU A 61 -0.62 21.54 4.27
N ARG A 62 0.60 22.09 4.39
CA ARG A 62 0.82 23.37 5.10
C ARG A 62 0.08 24.54 4.47
N LEU A 63 -0.29 24.48 3.20
CA LEU A 63 -1.12 25.51 2.55
C LEU A 63 -2.59 25.43 3.00
N ARG A 64 -3.05 24.26 3.45
CA ARG A 64 -4.43 24.03 3.93
C ARG A 64 -4.46 22.99 5.06
N PRO A 65 -4.01 23.34 6.27
CA PRO A 65 -3.87 22.38 7.38
C PRO A 65 -5.17 21.67 7.77
N GLN A 66 -6.32 22.33 7.59
CA GLN A 66 -7.64 21.76 7.91
C GLN A 66 -7.96 20.50 7.10
N LEU A 67 -7.35 20.35 5.93
CA LEU A 67 -7.56 19.16 5.07
C LEU A 67 -7.09 17.88 5.76
N ARG A 68 -6.10 17.97 6.68
CA ARG A 68 -5.58 16.82 7.45
C ARG A 68 -6.69 16.00 8.10
N ALA A 69 -7.73 16.64 8.63
CA ALA A 69 -8.83 15.96 9.32
C ALA A 69 -9.64 15.02 8.40
N GLN A 70 -9.56 15.19 7.10
CA GLN A 70 -10.25 14.38 6.10
C GLN A 70 -9.37 13.25 5.54
N LEU A 71 -8.06 13.26 5.82
CA LEU A 71 -7.09 12.34 5.19
C LEU A 71 -6.81 11.14 6.08
N GLN A 72 -6.47 10.02 5.43
CA GLN A 72 -5.85 8.85 6.03
C GLN A 72 -4.40 8.76 5.52
N LEU A 73 -3.45 9.05 6.38
CA LEU A 73 -2.02 9.01 6.06
C LEU A 73 -1.40 7.75 6.64
N ILE A 74 -0.89 6.90 5.75
CA ILE A 74 -0.15 5.69 6.11
C ILE A 74 1.30 5.92 5.74
N SER A 75 2.23 5.57 6.63
CA SER A 75 3.65 5.51 6.30
C SER A 75 4.29 4.21 6.79
N LYS A 76 5.50 3.96 6.36
CA LYS A 76 6.24 2.73 6.62
C LYS A 76 7.70 3.05 6.90
N ALA A 77 8.34 2.26 7.77
CA ALA A 77 9.78 2.31 7.96
C ALA A 77 10.30 0.91 8.36
N ASP A 78 11.57 0.78 8.46
CA ASP A 78 12.52 -0.26 8.85
C ASP A 78 13.61 -0.52 7.80
N ILE A 79 13.48 0.04 6.61
CA ILE A 79 14.52 -0.10 5.59
C ILE A 79 15.51 1.05 5.74
N VAL A 80 16.79 0.73 5.96
CA VAL A 80 17.88 1.68 5.87
C VAL A 80 18.52 1.55 4.48
N PRO A 81 18.31 2.52 3.58
CA PRO A 81 18.94 2.50 2.26
C PRO A 81 20.47 2.62 2.38
N ALA A 82 21.23 2.01 1.46
CA ALA A 82 22.68 2.07 1.47
C ALA A 82 23.24 3.52 1.50
N ALA A 83 22.52 4.48 0.93
CA ALA A 83 22.87 5.90 0.97
C ALA A 83 22.76 6.53 2.37
N GLN A 84 21.98 5.94 3.26
CA GLN A 84 21.79 6.40 4.65
C GLN A 84 22.56 5.54 5.67
N ASP A 85 23.15 4.42 5.23
CA ASP A 85 23.98 3.58 6.10
C ASP A 85 25.30 4.28 6.41
N VAL A 86 25.54 4.55 7.69
CA VAL A 86 26.77 5.17 8.21
C VAL A 86 27.85 4.15 8.57
N SER A 87 27.54 2.86 8.48
CA SER A 87 28.53 1.80 8.71
C SER A 87 29.60 1.78 7.62
N ARG A 88 30.71 1.08 7.92
CA ARG A 88 31.80 0.89 6.93
C ARG A 88 31.36 0.13 5.68
N TRP A 89 30.27 -0.65 5.79
CA TRP A 89 29.80 -1.54 4.71
C TRP A 89 28.91 -0.85 3.69
N ARG A 90 28.19 0.23 4.09
CA ARG A 90 27.29 1.02 3.25
C ARG A 90 26.32 0.16 2.44
N ILE A 91 25.62 -0.75 3.11
CA ILE A 91 24.66 -1.66 2.47
C ILE A 91 23.23 -1.34 2.92
N LYS A 92 22.28 -1.70 2.07
CA LYS A 92 20.87 -1.72 2.47
C LYS A 92 20.67 -2.80 3.52
N HIS A 93 20.04 -2.44 4.64
CA HIS A 93 19.67 -3.38 5.71
C HIS A 93 18.33 -2.97 6.32
N TYR A 94 17.88 -3.75 7.30
CA TYR A 94 16.68 -3.42 8.08
C TYR A 94 17.10 -3.03 9.50
N ASP A 95 16.31 -2.13 10.10
CA ASP A 95 16.48 -1.74 11.50
C ASP A 95 15.10 -1.61 12.14
N THR A 96 14.77 -2.58 12.99
CA THR A 96 13.51 -2.64 13.75
C THR A 96 13.69 -2.31 15.22
N THR A 97 14.84 -1.72 15.61
CA THR A 97 15.06 -1.27 16.99
C THR A 97 14.10 -0.18 17.40
N THR A 98 13.75 -0.14 18.69
CA THR A 98 12.88 0.91 19.26
C THR A 98 13.36 2.31 18.88
N SER A 99 14.69 2.54 18.96
CA SER A 99 15.27 3.84 18.68
C SER A 99 15.11 4.25 17.21
N TYR A 100 15.27 3.30 16.28
CA TYR A 100 15.09 3.56 14.86
C TYR A 100 13.62 3.83 14.54
N LEU A 101 12.70 2.95 14.94
CA LEU A 101 11.28 3.08 14.65
C LEU A 101 10.70 4.38 15.19
N THR A 102 11.07 4.77 16.42
CA THR A 102 10.62 6.03 17.01
C THR A 102 11.12 7.24 16.20
N ARG A 103 12.42 7.27 15.85
CA ARG A 103 12.97 8.36 15.04
C ARG A 103 12.37 8.41 13.64
N ALA A 104 12.11 7.27 13.01
CA ALA A 104 11.52 7.18 11.69
C ALA A 104 10.09 7.76 11.68
N VAL A 105 9.26 7.39 12.66
CA VAL A 105 7.92 7.96 12.82
C VAL A 105 7.99 9.47 13.08
N ASP A 106 8.83 9.94 13.99
CA ASP A 106 9.00 11.36 14.28
C ASP A 106 9.44 12.15 13.04
N ALA A 107 10.36 11.61 12.27
CA ALA A 107 10.81 12.21 11.02
C ALA A 107 9.69 12.26 9.96
N SER A 108 8.88 11.19 9.83
CA SER A 108 7.72 11.17 8.93
C SER A 108 6.67 12.22 9.33
N LEU A 109 6.35 12.31 10.63
CA LEU A 109 5.44 13.34 11.17
C LEU A 109 5.94 14.76 10.84
N GLN A 110 7.23 15.01 11.05
CA GLN A 110 7.86 16.30 10.75
C GLN A 110 7.80 16.62 9.25
N ARG A 111 8.16 15.67 8.37
CA ARG A 111 8.15 15.87 6.91
C ARG A 111 6.73 16.12 6.41
N LEU A 112 5.77 15.32 6.84
CA LEU A 112 4.35 15.48 6.50
C LEU A 112 3.72 16.74 7.14
N GLY A 113 4.29 17.28 8.20
CA GLY A 113 3.75 18.43 8.92
C GLY A 113 2.47 18.09 9.68
N VAL A 114 2.40 16.89 10.27
CA VAL A 114 1.24 16.39 11.01
C VAL A 114 1.66 15.84 12.38
N GLU A 115 0.71 15.80 13.32
CA GLU A 115 0.95 15.30 14.68
C GLU A 115 0.73 13.78 14.79
N ARG A 116 0.02 13.18 13.80
CA ARG A 116 -0.35 11.76 13.84
C ARG A 116 -0.38 11.16 12.44
N LEU A 117 0.16 9.96 12.29
CA LEU A 117 -0.15 9.04 11.20
C LEU A 117 -1.42 8.25 11.53
N ASP A 118 -2.27 7.99 10.55
CA ASP A 118 -3.42 7.10 10.75
C ASP A 118 -2.95 5.65 10.85
N GLY A 119 -2.02 5.25 10.02
CA GLY A 119 -1.40 3.92 10.04
C GLY A 119 0.12 3.95 9.90
N PHE A 120 0.77 3.00 10.56
CA PHE A 120 2.21 2.77 10.40
C PHE A 120 2.49 1.28 10.18
N LEU A 121 3.32 0.97 9.17
CA LEU A 121 3.66 -0.40 8.82
C LEU A 121 5.15 -0.66 9.01
N LEU A 122 5.50 -1.83 9.51
CA LEU A 122 6.83 -2.38 9.27
C LEU A 122 6.94 -2.69 7.77
N HIS A 123 7.96 -2.12 7.11
CA HIS A 123 8.03 -2.11 5.65
C HIS A 123 8.45 -3.46 5.08
N ARG A 124 9.31 -4.19 5.80
CA ARG A 124 9.81 -5.51 5.41
C ARG A 124 9.98 -6.43 6.60
N PRO A 125 9.86 -7.76 6.42
CA PRO A 125 10.29 -8.71 7.43
C PRO A 125 11.80 -8.58 7.65
N ASP A 126 12.18 -8.31 8.90
CA ASP A 126 13.57 -8.22 9.31
C ASP A 126 13.99 -9.55 9.97
N PRO A 127 14.96 -10.29 9.44
CA PRO A 127 15.43 -11.53 10.06
C PRO A 127 16.11 -11.33 11.42
N LEU A 128 16.47 -10.09 11.77
CA LEU A 128 17.07 -9.74 13.07
C LEU A 128 16.04 -9.14 14.06
N LEU A 129 14.75 -9.09 13.68
CA LEU A 129 13.68 -8.55 14.50
C LEU A 129 13.61 -9.24 15.87
N GLN A 130 13.61 -8.44 16.93
CA GLN A 130 13.35 -8.90 18.29
C GLN A 130 11.88 -8.64 18.65
N VAL A 131 11.09 -9.70 18.74
CA VAL A 131 9.62 -9.63 18.87
C VAL A 131 9.18 -8.72 20.01
N GLU A 132 9.73 -8.91 21.20
CA GLU A 132 9.38 -8.13 22.40
C GLU A 132 9.75 -6.65 22.27
N GLU A 133 10.89 -6.35 21.65
CA GLU A 133 11.33 -4.97 21.44
C GLU A 133 10.43 -4.25 20.44
N VAL A 134 10.15 -4.86 19.30
CA VAL A 134 9.29 -4.30 18.26
C VAL A 134 7.87 -4.12 18.77
N THR A 135 7.34 -5.12 19.48
CA THR A 135 6.00 -5.04 20.07
C THR A 135 5.88 -3.84 20.99
N ARG A 136 6.81 -3.67 21.95
CA ARG A 136 6.84 -2.52 22.85
C ARG A 136 6.97 -1.18 22.11
N ALA A 137 7.83 -1.12 21.09
CA ALA A 137 8.01 0.10 20.29
C ALA A 137 6.72 0.50 19.58
N LEU A 138 6.04 -0.44 18.92
CA LEU A 138 4.79 -0.17 18.21
C LEU A 138 3.64 0.17 19.16
N GLN A 139 3.55 -0.50 20.31
CA GLN A 139 2.59 -0.15 21.37
C GLN A 139 2.79 1.28 21.86
N ALA A 140 4.01 1.66 22.20
CA ALA A 140 4.34 3.01 22.67
C ALA A 140 4.00 4.09 21.63
N LEU A 141 4.20 3.82 20.33
CA LEU A 141 3.82 4.73 19.25
C LEU A 141 2.29 4.92 19.14
N VAL A 142 1.52 3.87 19.37
CA VAL A 142 0.05 3.95 19.41
C VAL A 142 -0.42 4.65 20.69
N GLU A 143 0.08 4.28 21.86
CA GLU A 143 -0.27 4.86 23.16
C GLU A 143 0.05 6.35 23.25
N SER A 144 1.17 6.79 22.63
CA SER A 144 1.52 8.21 22.56
C SER A 144 0.64 9.01 21.58
N GLY A 145 -0.24 8.35 20.83
CA GLY A 145 -1.10 8.99 19.84
C GLY A 145 -0.42 9.39 18.52
N LYS A 146 0.89 9.15 18.37
CA LYS A 146 1.64 9.44 17.15
C LYS A 146 1.18 8.57 15.97
N VAL A 147 0.67 7.38 16.25
CA VAL A 147 0.16 6.40 15.28
C VAL A 147 -1.23 5.94 15.70
N GLY A 148 -2.15 5.87 14.74
CA GLY A 148 -3.52 5.44 15.01
C GLY A 148 -3.67 3.92 15.10
N TRP A 149 -3.02 3.22 14.21
CA TRP A 149 -2.99 1.76 14.13
C TRP A 149 -1.69 1.27 13.47
N VAL A 150 -1.35 0.01 13.71
CA VAL A 150 -0.15 -0.62 13.16
C VAL A 150 -0.50 -1.80 12.27
N GLY A 151 0.38 -2.10 11.35
CA GLY A 151 0.31 -3.23 10.45
C GLY A 151 1.68 -3.64 9.93
N LEU A 152 1.69 -4.55 8.99
CA LEU A 152 2.92 -5.09 8.40
C LEU A 152 2.90 -4.91 6.88
N SER A 153 4.06 -5.06 6.27
CA SER A 153 4.19 -5.16 4.82
C SER A 153 5.08 -6.34 4.46
N ASN A 154 4.66 -7.12 3.47
CA ASN A 154 5.35 -8.33 2.99
C ASN A 154 5.59 -9.41 4.05
N ALA A 155 4.78 -9.42 5.10
CA ALA A 155 4.89 -10.40 6.17
C ALA A 155 4.29 -11.75 5.74
N GLU A 156 4.93 -12.85 6.14
CA GLU A 156 4.42 -14.21 6.03
C GLU A 156 3.56 -14.56 7.27
N PRO A 157 2.72 -15.63 7.23
CA PRO A 157 1.80 -15.95 8.32
C PRO A 157 2.44 -15.97 9.70
N LEU A 158 3.59 -16.58 9.84
CA LEU A 158 4.27 -16.68 11.14
C LEU A 158 4.67 -15.29 11.70
N HIS A 159 5.06 -14.35 10.83
CA HIS A 159 5.45 -13.00 11.27
C HIS A 159 4.28 -12.28 11.95
N TRP A 160 3.09 -12.24 11.30
CA TRP A 160 1.96 -11.52 11.90
C TRP A 160 1.31 -12.28 13.06
N GLN A 161 1.37 -13.62 13.06
CA GLN A 161 0.83 -14.42 14.16
C GLN A 161 1.65 -14.26 15.43
N VAL A 162 2.98 -14.15 15.32
CA VAL A 162 3.85 -13.94 16.47
C VAL A 162 3.67 -12.53 17.03
N LEU A 163 3.73 -11.49 16.20
CA LEU A 163 3.53 -10.11 16.64
C LEU A 163 2.10 -9.85 17.09
N GLY A 164 1.11 -10.47 16.45
CA GLY A 164 -0.31 -10.32 16.76
C GLY A 164 -0.76 -10.92 18.10
N ARG A 165 0.12 -11.63 18.81
CA ARG A 165 -0.18 -12.10 20.17
C ARG A 165 -0.34 -10.97 21.18
N GLU A 166 0.37 -9.86 20.95
CA GLU A 166 0.42 -8.73 21.85
C GLU A 166 0.06 -7.41 21.17
N LEU A 167 0.01 -7.37 19.83
CA LEU A 167 -0.34 -6.20 19.02
C LEU A 167 -1.67 -6.41 18.30
N GLU A 168 -2.52 -5.40 18.29
CA GLU A 168 -3.66 -5.36 17.38
C GLU A 168 -3.19 -4.93 15.98
N LEU A 169 -2.68 -5.89 15.20
CA LEU A 169 -2.33 -5.65 13.81
C LEU A 169 -3.60 -5.46 12.96
N ARG A 170 -3.60 -4.48 12.05
CA ARG A 170 -4.79 -4.12 11.28
C ARG A 170 -4.72 -4.53 9.82
N CYS A 171 -3.53 -4.65 9.25
CA CYS A 171 -3.35 -5.01 7.84
C CYS A 171 -2.00 -5.65 7.57
N ASN A 172 -1.91 -6.29 6.40
CA ASN A 172 -0.64 -6.66 5.76
C ASN A 172 -0.66 -6.15 4.31
N GLN A 173 0.35 -5.34 3.96
CA GLN A 173 0.52 -4.81 2.62
C GLN A 173 1.44 -5.74 1.83
N ILE A 174 0.92 -6.42 0.80
CA ILE A 174 1.63 -7.44 0.03
C ILE A 174 1.60 -7.15 -1.47
N GLU A 175 2.55 -7.73 -2.22
CA GLU A 175 2.44 -7.77 -3.68
C GLU A 175 1.28 -8.68 -4.07
N LEU A 176 0.33 -8.12 -4.81
CA LEU A 176 -0.82 -8.90 -5.28
C LEU A 176 -1.40 -8.29 -6.55
N SER A 177 -1.36 -9.07 -7.62
CA SER A 177 -1.91 -8.71 -8.93
C SER A 177 -2.08 -9.96 -9.77
N LEU A 178 -2.64 -9.83 -10.96
CA LEU A 178 -2.65 -10.93 -11.96
C LEU A 178 -1.24 -11.46 -12.27
N ALA A 179 -0.21 -10.60 -12.27
CA ALA A 179 1.17 -11.03 -12.51
C ALA A 179 1.88 -11.56 -11.24
N ALA A 180 1.31 -11.33 -10.05
CA ALA A 180 1.87 -11.75 -8.77
C ALA A 180 0.76 -12.42 -7.93
N GLN A 181 0.35 -13.63 -8.31
CA GLN A 181 -0.81 -14.32 -7.74
C GLN A 181 -0.47 -15.24 -6.56
N GLN A 182 0.79 -15.43 -6.22
CA GLN A 182 1.21 -16.47 -5.27
C GLN A 182 0.38 -16.47 -3.99
N ALA A 183 0.15 -15.28 -3.39
CA ALA A 183 -0.62 -15.16 -2.15
C ALA A 183 -2.09 -15.63 -2.28
N ALA A 184 -2.65 -15.64 -3.49
CA ALA A 184 -4.01 -16.16 -3.72
C ALA A 184 -4.08 -17.69 -3.72
N TRP A 185 -2.95 -18.38 -3.92
CA TRP A 185 -2.88 -19.83 -4.09
C TRP A 185 -2.22 -20.58 -2.93
N ASP A 186 -1.38 -19.92 -2.14
CA ASP A 186 -0.57 -20.54 -1.09
C ASP A 186 -1.19 -20.47 0.33
N GLY A 187 -2.43 -20.00 0.44
CA GLY A 187 -3.15 -19.93 1.71
C GLY A 187 -2.92 -18.61 2.50
N ARG A 188 -2.04 -17.73 2.04
CA ARG A 188 -1.78 -16.46 2.76
C ARG A 188 -3.02 -15.57 2.88
N LEU A 189 -3.81 -15.45 1.82
CA LEU A 189 -5.04 -14.64 1.87
C LEU A 189 -6.06 -15.22 2.84
N GLN A 190 -6.19 -16.54 2.89
CA GLN A 190 -7.08 -17.21 3.84
C GLN A 190 -6.61 -17.03 5.27
N ALA A 191 -5.31 -17.12 5.52
CA ALA A 191 -4.73 -16.86 6.85
C ALA A 191 -4.94 -15.40 7.28
N LEU A 192 -4.68 -14.41 6.40
CA LEU A 192 -4.94 -13.00 6.68
C LEU A 192 -6.41 -12.73 6.99
N GLN A 193 -7.32 -13.36 6.24
CA GLN A 193 -8.75 -13.24 6.48
C GLN A 193 -9.17 -13.85 7.83
N ALA A 194 -8.66 -15.05 8.15
CA ALA A 194 -8.94 -15.73 9.42
C ALA A 194 -8.44 -14.92 10.62
N ASP A 195 -7.28 -14.30 10.50
CA ASP A 195 -6.67 -13.48 11.55
C ASP A 195 -7.21 -12.03 11.55
N GLY A 196 -8.19 -11.70 10.69
CA GLY A 196 -8.86 -10.40 10.66
C GLY A 196 -8.02 -9.24 10.12
N LEU A 197 -6.93 -9.52 9.39
CA LEU A 197 -6.07 -8.52 8.78
C LEU A 197 -6.59 -8.09 7.41
N GLN A 198 -6.62 -6.78 7.17
CA GLN A 198 -6.93 -6.25 5.85
C GLN A 198 -5.73 -6.40 4.90
N VAL A 199 -5.99 -6.84 3.67
CA VAL A 199 -4.97 -6.92 2.63
C VAL A 199 -4.91 -5.60 1.87
N LEU A 200 -3.73 -4.97 1.85
CA LEU A 200 -3.40 -3.85 0.98
C LEU A 200 -2.50 -4.38 -0.14
N ALA A 201 -2.89 -4.18 -1.39
CA ALA A 201 -2.18 -4.76 -2.54
C ALA A 201 -1.28 -3.71 -3.19
N TRP A 202 0.04 -3.84 -3.05
CA TRP A 202 0.96 -3.01 -3.82
C TRP A 202 1.24 -3.63 -5.20
N SER A 203 1.61 -2.78 -6.18
CA SER A 203 1.73 -3.15 -7.59
C SER A 203 0.51 -3.88 -8.17
N PRO A 204 -0.73 -3.42 -7.93
CA PRO A 204 -1.94 -4.16 -8.30
C PRO A 204 -2.09 -4.36 -9.81
N LEU A 205 -1.35 -3.61 -10.61
CA LEU A 205 -1.35 -3.65 -12.08
C LEU A 205 0.03 -4.01 -12.66
N ALA A 206 0.97 -4.53 -11.86
CA ALA A 206 2.33 -4.89 -12.29
C ALA A 206 3.06 -3.79 -13.11
N GLY A 207 2.78 -2.52 -12.80
CA GLY A 207 3.29 -1.37 -13.56
C GLY A 207 2.73 -1.26 -14.99
N GLY A 208 1.62 -1.92 -15.30
CA GLY A 208 0.98 -1.95 -16.62
C GLY A 208 1.72 -2.84 -17.64
N ARG A 209 2.59 -3.73 -17.16
CA ARG A 209 3.37 -4.66 -17.99
C ARG A 209 2.88 -6.08 -17.77
N PHE A 210 1.98 -6.51 -18.64
CA PHE A 210 1.47 -7.88 -18.65
C PHE A 210 2.17 -8.72 -19.73
N ALA A 211 2.33 -10.02 -19.48
CA ALA A 211 2.76 -10.96 -20.49
C ALA A 211 1.77 -10.97 -21.66
N PRO A 212 2.21 -11.23 -22.92
CA PRO A 212 1.33 -11.15 -24.09
C PRO A 212 0.04 -11.98 -23.97
N ALA A 213 0.11 -13.20 -23.45
CA ALA A 213 -1.07 -14.03 -23.24
C ALA A 213 -2.08 -13.42 -22.26
N LEU A 214 -1.61 -12.86 -21.17
CA LEU A 214 -2.46 -12.15 -20.20
C LEU A 214 -3.04 -10.87 -20.80
N GLN A 215 -2.25 -10.13 -21.57
CA GLN A 215 -2.72 -8.90 -22.22
C GLN A 215 -3.90 -9.20 -23.17
N LEU A 216 -3.77 -10.26 -24.01
CA LEU A 216 -4.84 -10.70 -24.90
C LEU A 216 -6.10 -11.14 -24.13
N ALA A 217 -5.94 -11.90 -23.06
CA ALA A 217 -7.06 -12.33 -22.22
C ALA A 217 -7.77 -11.15 -21.54
N LEU A 218 -7.00 -10.14 -21.08
CA LEU A 218 -7.57 -8.92 -20.51
C LEU A 218 -8.35 -8.11 -21.55
N GLU A 219 -7.85 -8.01 -22.78
CA GLU A 219 -8.52 -7.30 -23.88
C GLU A 219 -9.82 -8.02 -24.29
N GLU A 220 -9.82 -9.36 -24.37
CA GLU A 220 -10.99 -10.16 -24.67
C GLU A 220 -12.09 -9.98 -23.61
N VAL A 221 -11.74 -10.11 -22.33
CA VAL A 221 -12.70 -9.92 -21.23
C VAL A 221 -13.18 -8.48 -21.14
N ALA A 222 -12.29 -7.52 -21.36
CA ALA A 222 -12.63 -6.09 -21.36
C ALA A 222 -13.65 -5.77 -22.46
N ALA A 223 -13.48 -6.32 -23.67
CA ALA A 223 -14.43 -6.15 -24.76
C ALA A 223 -15.81 -6.75 -24.41
N ALA A 224 -15.84 -7.96 -23.83
CA ALA A 224 -17.07 -8.63 -23.42
C ALA A 224 -17.84 -7.87 -22.33
N LEU A 225 -17.12 -7.21 -21.41
CA LEU A 225 -17.70 -6.46 -20.28
C LEU A 225 -17.87 -4.96 -20.55
N GLN A 226 -17.55 -4.48 -21.75
CA GLN A 226 -17.52 -3.05 -22.09
C GLN A 226 -16.67 -2.22 -21.10
N ALA A 227 -15.55 -2.77 -20.69
CA ALA A 227 -14.60 -2.21 -19.75
C ALA A 227 -13.21 -2.04 -20.38
N THR A 228 -12.26 -1.52 -19.61
CA THR A 228 -10.85 -1.49 -20.03
C THR A 228 -10.06 -2.65 -19.40
N PRO A 229 -8.91 -3.05 -19.99
CA PRO A 229 -8.04 -4.05 -19.40
C PRO A 229 -7.60 -3.73 -17.96
N LEU A 230 -7.38 -2.45 -17.64
CA LEU A 230 -7.06 -2.00 -16.29
C LEU A 230 -8.21 -2.27 -15.32
N GLN A 231 -9.45 -1.94 -15.73
CA GLN A 231 -10.64 -2.19 -14.92
C GLN A 231 -10.83 -3.68 -14.64
N VAL A 232 -10.65 -4.52 -15.66
CA VAL A 232 -10.71 -5.98 -15.51
C VAL A 232 -9.64 -6.51 -14.56
N ALA A 233 -8.40 -6.02 -14.67
CA ALA A 233 -7.31 -6.42 -13.77
C ALA A 233 -7.58 -6.02 -12.30
N LEU A 234 -8.16 -4.86 -12.04
CA LEU A 234 -8.57 -4.45 -10.70
C LEU A 234 -9.78 -5.23 -10.19
N ALA A 235 -10.75 -5.54 -11.06
CA ALA A 235 -11.89 -6.38 -10.72
C ALA A 235 -11.45 -7.80 -10.32
N TRP A 236 -10.44 -8.35 -11.01
CA TRP A 236 -9.84 -9.63 -10.63
C TRP A 236 -9.30 -9.60 -9.20
N LEU A 237 -8.52 -8.57 -8.85
CA LEU A 237 -7.98 -8.38 -7.51
C LEU A 237 -9.09 -8.23 -6.46
N ARG A 238 -10.07 -7.39 -6.75
CA ARG A 238 -11.19 -7.09 -5.83
C ARG A 238 -12.16 -8.25 -5.65
N ARG A 239 -12.15 -9.24 -6.55
CA ARG A 239 -12.96 -10.48 -6.46
C ARG A 239 -12.44 -11.44 -5.38
N LEU A 240 -11.17 -11.33 -5.00
CA LEU A 240 -10.57 -12.16 -3.95
C LEU A 240 -11.26 -11.95 -2.61
N PRO A 241 -11.35 -13.02 -1.76
CA PRO A 241 -11.90 -12.92 -0.41
C PRO A 241 -11.23 -11.81 0.40
N GLY A 242 -12.00 -11.10 1.23
CA GLY A 242 -11.50 -9.95 1.98
C GLY A 242 -11.39 -8.66 1.14
N ARG A 243 -11.64 -8.72 -0.16
CA ARG A 243 -11.61 -7.58 -1.09
C ARG A 243 -10.34 -6.74 -0.92
N PRO A 244 -9.15 -7.26 -1.28
CA PRO A 244 -7.90 -6.52 -1.13
C PRO A 244 -7.99 -5.09 -1.64
N VAL A 245 -7.41 -4.13 -0.92
CA VAL A 245 -7.43 -2.72 -1.31
C VAL A 245 -6.21 -2.43 -2.18
N PRO A 246 -6.38 -2.13 -3.47
CA PRO A 246 -5.25 -1.80 -4.35
C PRO A 246 -4.63 -0.46 -3.98
N ILE A 247 -3.30 -0.39 -4.02
CA ILE A 247 -2.53 0.84 -3.88
C ILE A 247 -2.12 1.28 -5.29
N LEU A 248 -2.76 2.32 -5.78
CA LEU A 248 -2.54 2.81 -7.12
C LEU A 248 -1.27 3.67 -7.18
N GLY A 249 -0.30 3.26 -8.00
CA GLY A 249 0.96 4.00 -8.16
C GLY A 249 0.89 5.15 -9.17
N SER A 250 -0.20 5.26 -9.95
CA SER A 250 -0.40 6.36 -10.90
C SER A 250 -1.10 7.52 -10.21
N LEU A 251 -0.57 8.74 -10.39
CA LEU A 251 -1.15 9.99 -9.91
C LEU A 251 -1.86 10.78 -11.03
N ARG A 252 -2.04 10.18 -12.21
CA ARG A 252 -2.80 10.78 -13.31
C ARG A 252 -4.29 10.60 -13.06
N GLU A 253 -5.04 11.71 -13.05
CA GLU A 253 -6.47 11.72 -12.71
C GLU A 253 -7.31 10.76 -13.57
N ALA A 254 -7.10 10.74 -14.89
CA ALA A 254 -7.79 9.82 -15.78
C ALA A 254 -7.56 8.34 -15.42
N ARG A 255 -6.36 7.98 -14.93
CA ARG A 255 -6.07 6.62 -14.46
C ARG A 255 -6.70 6.32 -13.10
N ILE A 256 -6.85 7.32 -12.26
CA ILE A 256 -7.54 7.18 -10.97
C ILE A 256 -9.03 6.97 -11.21
N GLU A 257 -9.65 7.72 -12.10
CA GLU A 257 -11.07 7.58 -12.48
C GLU A 257 -11.34 6.21 -13.12
N GLU A 258 -10.48 5.78 -14.04
CA GLU A 258 -10.54 4.44 -14.64
C GLU A 258 -10.43 3.34 -13.58
N ALA A 259 -9.52 3.50 -12.59
CA ALA A 259 -9.33 2.55 -11.51
C ALA A 259 -10.53 2.49 -10.55
N LEU A 260 -11.16 3.63 -10.24
CA LEU A 260 -12.38 3.67 -9.43
C LEU A 260 -13.51 2.88 -10.08
N ALA A 261 -13.74 3.06 -11.38
CA ALA A 261 -14.72 2.27 -12.12
C ALA A 261 -14.39 0.77 -12.11
N GLY A 262 -13.10 0.41 -12.23
CA GLY A 262 -12.63 -0.97 -12.15
C GLY A 262 -12.81 -1.61 -10.78
N ALA A 263 -12.75 -0.83 -9.71
CA ALA A 263 -12.96 -1.33 -8.35
C ALA A 263 -14.42 -1.78 -8.08
N GLU A 264 -15.37 -1.31 -8.86
CA GLU A 264 -16.81 -1.67 -8.77
C GLU A 264 -17.21 -2.78 -9.77
N LEU A 265 -16.37 -3.05 -10.79
CA LEU A 265 -16.62 -4.09 -11.77
C LEU A 265 -16.64 -5.47 -11.11
N GLN A 266 -17.61 -6.32 -11.47
CA GLN A 266 -17.75 -7.67 -10.94
C GLN A 266 -17.33 -8.69 -12.00
N LEU A 267 -16.54 -9.68 -11.58
CA LEU A 267 -16.21 -10.84 -12.38
C LEU A 267 -16.90 -12.09 -11.81
N ASP A 268 -17.41 -12.94 -12.67
CA ASP A 268 -17.83 -14.29 -12.26
C ASP A 268 -16.61 -15.22 -12.01
N ALA A 269 -16.83 -16.38 -11.44
CA ALA A 269 -15.73 -17.30 -11.15
C ALA A 269 -15.04 -17.82 -12.42
N PRO A 270 -15.74 -18.26 -13.48
CA PRO A 270 -15.09 -18.70 -14.72
C PRO A 270 -14.17 -17.65 -15.33
N THR A 271 -14.61 -16.41 -15.43
CA THR A 271 -13.79 -15.29 -15.94
C THR A 271 -12.57 -15.02 -15.06
N TRP A 272 -12.73 -15.08 -13.74
CA TRP A 272 -11.62 -14.91 -12.80
C TRP A 272 -10.55 -15.99 -13.00
N PHE A 273 -10.95 -17.26 -13.12
CA PHE A 273 -10.04 -18.38 -13.37
C PHE A 273 -9.38 -18.30 -14.75
N TYR A 274 -10.13 -17.94 -15.80
CA TYR A 274 -9.59 -17.72 -17.15
C TYR A 274 -8.42 -16.73 -17.16
N LEU A 275 -8.60 -15.57 -16.53
CA LEU A 275 -7.55 -14.56 -16.39
C LEU A 275 -6.36 -15.08 -15.56
N SER A 276 -6.65 -15.83 -14.49
CA SER A 276 -5.61 -16.42 -13.65
C SER A 276 -4.75 -17.44 -14.39
N GLU A 277 -5.35 -18.29 -15.21
CA GLU A 277 -4.65 -19.27 -16.06
C GLU A 277 -3.82 -18.57 -17.14
N ALA A 278 -4.39 -17.56 -17.82
CA ALA A 278 -3.66 -16.75 -18.81
C ALA A 278 -2.42 -16.06 -18.22
N ALA A 279 -2.51 -15.64 -16.96
CA ALA A 279 -1.39 -14.99 -16.27
C ALA A 279 -0.31 -16.00 -15.81
N ARG A 280 -0.72 -17.20 -15.39
CA ARG A 280 0.19 -18.25 -14.92
C ARG A 280 0.82 -19.05 -16.06
N GLY A 281 0.18 -19.07 -17.23
CA GLY A 281 0.58 -19.93 -18.35
C GLY A 281 0.27 -21.43 -18.14
N GLU A 282 -0.52 -21.76 -17.14
CA GLU A 282 -0.93 -23.13 -16.80
C GLU A 282 -2.35 -23.15 -16.24
N ARG A 283 -3.02 -24.31 -16.37
CA ARG A 283 -4.36 -24.50 -15.81
C ARG A 283 -4.38 -24.42 -14.28
N ALA A 284 -5.53 -24.07 -13.73
CA ALA A 284 -5.76 -24.18 -12.29
C ALA A 284 -5.58 -25.63 -11.83
N PRO A 285 -4.93 -25.86 -10.66
CA PRO A 285 -4.71 -27.23 -10.16
C PRO A 285 -6.01 -27.94 -9.81
#